data_b4f2b5a3b890367b2e4d5ce7b57b3a0f
#
_entry.id   b4f2b5a3b890367b2e4d5ce7b57b3a0f
#
_cell.length_a   1.000
_cell.length_b   1.000
_cell.length_c   1.000
_cell.angle_alpha   90.00
_cell.angle_beta   90.00
_cell.angle_gamma   90.00
#
_symmetry.space_group_name_H-M   'P 1'
#
loop_
_entity.id
_entity.type
_entity.pdbx_description
1 polymer ?
#
loop_
_entity_poly.entity_id
_entity_poly.type
_entity_poly.pdbx_seq_one_letter_code
_entity_poly.pdbx_strand_id
1 'polypeptide(L)'
;MQRKNMWKEYTEIQQKELEELSVRYKECLDIGKTERECVKLGKKMADTWGYKNLEDCISEGTTLKAGDKVYADCMGKAFVMFQLGKKPLEEGMNILGAHIDSPRIDVKQNPLYEDSDMAYLDTHYYGGIKKYQWVTIPLAIHGTIAKKDGTVQDIIIGEKEDDPVLVISDLLIHLSQQQIEKKAGVVVEGEGLDILVATKPLTGNDELEKEEKELVKEAVVQFLKENLDMEEEDFLSAELEIVPAGKARDCGLDRSMVIGYGQDDRVCAFTSLFAMLETENPERTSCCILVDKEEIGSVGATGMHSRFFEDYVAELMALTEDGNPLKVRRALRNSYMLSSDVSAAFDPLYADAFEKKNTAYFGRGLVFNKFTGSRGKNNSNDANAEYIAKVRQVLDNNEVGFQTAEMGRVDLGGGGTIAYIMANYGMNVIDSGVAVLSMHAPYEVTSKADIYEAYRGYKAFLKDIK
;
A
#
# COMPACT_ATOMS: atom_id res chain seq x y z
N MET A 1 -10.95 24.30 14.96
CA MET A 1 -10.86 23.69 16.32
C MET A 1 -9.62 22.80 16.30
N GLN A 2 -8.57 23.18 17.06
CA GLN A 2 -7.36 22.34 17.11
C GLN A 2 -7.62 21.16 18.05
N ARG A 3 -7.38 19.93 17.56
CA ARG A 3 -7.43 18.73 18.38
C ARG A 3 -6.17 18.60 19.23
N LYS A 4 -6.26 17.91 20.37
CA LYS A 4 -5.14 17.71 21.29
C LYS A 4 -4.06 16.81 20.66
N ASN A 5 -2.83 16.98 21.10
CA ASN A 5 -1.77 16.04 20.78
C ASN A 5 -1.93 14.81 21.69
N MET A 6 -2.08 13.65 21.11
CA MET A 6 -2.42 12.40 21.80
C MET A 6 -1.31 11.89 22.72
N TRP A 7 -0.06 12.22 22.44
CA TRP A 7 1.06 11.93 23.37
C TRP A 7 0.87 12.49 24.79
N LYS A 8 0.03 13.52 24.94
CA LYS A 8 -0.28 14.13 26.25
C LYS A 8 -1.44 13.45 26.98
N GLU A 9 -2.17 12.60 26.29
CA GLU A 9 -3.40 11.97 26.82
C GLU A 9 -3.17 10.47 27.16
N TYR A 10 -2.11 9.84 26.64
CA TYR A 10 -1.89 8.41 26.81
C TYR A 10 -1.49 8.03 28.25
N THR A 11 -2.15 6.99 28.77
CA THR A 11 -1.72 6.27 29.95
C THR A 11 -0.47 5.42 29.67
N GLU A 12 0.21 4.93 30.70
CA GLU A 12 1.34 4.01 30.55
C GLU A 12 0.95 2.70 29.81
N ILE A 13 -0.28 2.21 30.01
CA ILE A 13 -0.81 1.03 29.32
C ILE A 13 -0.93 1.32 27.82
N GLN A 14 -1.54 2.44 27.45
CA GLN A 14 -1.70 2.82 26.04
C GLN A 14 -0.36 3.08 25.35
N GLN A 15 0.64 3.64 26.06
CA GLN A 15 1.99 3.79 25.51
C GLN A 15 2.63 2.43 25.21
N LYS A 16 2.44 1.44 26.08
CA LYS A 16 2.92 0.07 25.85
C LYS A 16 2.23 -0.58 24.64
N GLU A 17 0.91 -0.50 24.56
CA GLU A 17 0.13 -1.02 23.43
C GLU A 17 0.55 -0.35 22.09
N LEU A 18 0.79 0.96 22.12
CA LEU A 18 1.29 1.72 20.98
C LEU A 18 2.65 1.21 20.50
N GLU A 19 3.59 0.95 21.43
CA GLU A 19 4.92 0.43 21.05
C GLU A 19 4.81 -1.02 20.52
N GLU A 20 3.99 -1.89 21.13
CA GLU A 20 3.73 -3.24 20.63
C GLU A 20 3.13 -3.23 19.22
N LEU A 21 2.14 -2.34 18.97
CA LEU A 21 1.57 -2.15 17.65
C LEU A 21 2.62 -1.65 16.65
N SER A 22 3.46 -0.69 17.07
CA SER A 22 4.51 -0.12 16.20
C SER A 22 5.57 -1.14 15.79
N VAL A 23 5.91 -2.09 16.67
CA VAL A 23 6.80 -3.21 16.33
C VAL A 23 6.15 -4.09 15.27
N ARG A 24 4.92 -4.55 15.51
CA ARG A 24 4.14 -5.37 14.56
C ARG A 24 3.97 -4.68 13.20
N TYR A 25 3.71 -3.38 13.20
CA TYR A 25 3.56 -2.59 11.99
C TYR A 25 4.87 -2.54 11.17
N LYS A 26 6.00 -2.26 11.81
CA LYS A 26 7.31 -2.24 11.13
C LYS A 26 7.67 -3.60 10.54
N GLU A 27 7.39 -4.69 11.25
CA GLU A 27 7.57 -6.06 10.73
C GLU A 27 6.73 -6.30 9.47
N CYS A 28 5.49 -5.79 9.43
CA CYS A 28 4.65 -5.89 8.25
C CYS A 28 5.17 -5.05 7.08
N LEU A 29 5.70 -3.84 7.32
CA LEU A 29 6.36 -3.02 6.29
C LEU A 29 7.60 -3.71 5.71
N ASP A 30 8.38 -4.38 6.56
CA ASP A 30 9.60 -5.07 6.13
C ASP A 30 9.31 -6.30 5.26
N ILE A 31 8.20 -7.00 5.53
CA ILE A 31 7.79 -8.21 4.80
C ILE A 31 6.99 -7.87 3.54
N GLY A 32 6.12 -6.87 3.62
CA GLY A 32 5.17 -6.52 2.56
C GLY A 32 5.64 -5.28 1.79
N LYS A 33 6.69 -5.39 1.00
CA LYS A 33 7.19 -4.30 0.15
C LYS A 33 6.49 -4.19 -1.21
N THR A 34 5.81 -5.26 -1.62
CA THR A 34 5.01 -5.32 -2.84
C THR A 34 3.56 -5.70 -2.52
N GLU A 35 2.64 -5.44 -3.44
CA GLU A 35 1.23 -5.83 -3.26
C GLU A 35 1.08 -7.35 -3.12
N ARG A 36 1.88 -8.14 -3.85
CA ARG A 36 1.87 -9.62 -3.73
C ARG A 36 2.33 -10.09 -2.35
N GLU A 37 3.35 -9.47 -1.81
CA GLU A 37 3.84 -9.79 -0.45
C GLU A 37 2.82 -9.38 0.61
N CYS A 38 2.16 -8.23 0.46
CA CYS A 38 1.07 -7.80 1.34
C CYS A 38 -0.09 -8.79 1.34
N VAL A 39 -0.50 -9.30 0.17
CA VAL A 39 -1.56 -10.33 0.06
C VAL A 39 -1.13 -11.64 0.71
N LYS A 40 0.10 -12.11 0.46
CA LYS A 40 0.65 -13.32 1.11
C LYS A 40 0.66 -13.18 2.63
N LEU A 41 1.08 -12.04 3.14
CA LEU A 41 1.09 -11.72 4.56
C LEU A 41 -0.34 -11.69 5.13
N GLY A 42 -1.27 -11.02 4.44
CA GLY A 42 -2.68 -10.96 4.79
C GLY A 42 -3.33 -12.34 4.89
N LYS A 43 -3.11 -13.21 3.89
CA LYS A 43 -3.60 -14.61 3.89
C LYS A 43 -3.04 -15.39 5.08
N LYS A 44 -1.74 -15.33 5.33
CA LYS A 44 -1.10 -16.00 6.47
C LYS A 44 -1.69 -15.55 7.81
N MET A 45 -1.95 -14.26 7.96
CA MET A 45 -2.60 -13.72 9.15
C MET A 45 -4.05 -14.20 9.25
N ALA A 46 -4.81 -14.15 8.16
CA ALA A 46 -6.20 -14.60 8.11
C ALA A 46 -6.32 -16.07 8.52
N ASP A 47 -5.48 -16.95 7.98
CA ASP A 47 -5.43 -18.38 8.33
C ASP A 47 -5.15 -18.56 9.83
N THR A 48 -4.19 -17.81 10.39
CA THR A 48 -3.84 -17.86 11.82
C THR A 48 -5.01 -17.46 12.73
N TRP A 49 -5.88 -16.55 12.25
CA TRP A 49 -7.06 -16.06 12.96
C TRP A 49 -8.35 -16.83 12.63
N GLY A 50 -8.22 -17.96 11.94
CA GLY A 50 -9.32 -18.89 11.67
C GLY A 50 -10.27 -18.45 10.55
N TYR A 51 -9.84 -17.58 9.68
CA TYR A 51 -10.55 -17.29 8.44
C TYR A 51 -10.38 -18.44 7.46
N LYS A 52 -11.41 -18.72 6.67
CA LYS A 52 -11.40 -19.71 5.60
C LYS A 52 -11.29 -19.03 4.25
N ASN A 53 -10.67 -19.70 3.29
CA ASN A 53 -10.70 -19.23 1.92
C ASN A 53 -12.12 -19.29 1.37
N LEU A 54 -12.65 -18.21 0.82
CA LEU A 54 -13.99 -18.12 0.28
C LEU A 54 -14.17 -19.03 -0.97
N GLU A 55 -13.14 -19.14 -1.80
CA GLU A 55 -13.16 -20.02 -2.97
C GLU A 55 -13.34 -21.50 -2.58
N ASP A 56 -12.72 -21.93 -1.47
CA ASP A 56 -12.94 -23.28 -0.93
C ASP A 56 -14.39 -23.44 -0.46
N CYS A 57 -14.94 -22.43 0.24
CA CYS A 57 -16.34 -22.43 0.67
C CYS A 57 -17.32 -22.50 -0.52
N ILE A 58 -17.02 -21.79 -1.63
CA ILE A 58 -17.80 -21.81 -2.86
C ILE A 58 -17.75 -23.22 -3.48
N SER A 59 -16.56 -23.78 -3.64
CA SER A 59 -16.36 -25.09 -4.26
C SER A 59 -17.04 -26.25 -3.49
N GLU A 60 -17.07 -26.14 -2.17
CA GLU A 60 -17.69 -27.10 -1.25
C GLU A 60 -19.21 -26.87 -1.07
N GLY A 61 -19.74 -25.74 -1.51
CA GLY A 61 -21.13 -25.35 -1.27
C GLY A 61 -21.44 -25.12 0.22
N THR A 62 -20.45 -24.58 0.97
CA THR A 62 -20.55 -24.37 2.42
C THR A 62 -21.57 -23.27 2.73
N THR A 63 -22.59 -23.58 3.54
CA THR A 63 -23.48 -22.51 4.06
C THR A 63 -22.80 -21.74 5.16
N LEU A 64 -22.68 -20.43 5.00
CA LEU A 64 -22.08 -19.53 5.98
C LEU A 64 -23.16 -18.90 6.87
N LYS A 65 -22.78 -18.56 8.11
CA LYS A 65 -23.65 -18.00 9.15
C LYS A 65 -22.96 -16.89 9.93
N ALA A 66 -23.73 -16.16 10.72
CA ALA A 66 -23.21 -15.12 11.63
C ALA A 66 -22.03 -15.62 12.46
N GLY A 67 -20.95 -14.88 12.48
CA GLY A 67 -19.69 -15.18 13.15
C GLY A 67 -18.66 -15.90 12.28
N ASP A 68 -19.05 -16.47 11.13
CA ASP A 68 -18.08 -17.08 10.20
C ASP A 68 -17.17 -16.03 9.59
N LYS A 69 -15.93 -16.43 9.34
CA LYS A 69 -14.84 -15.60 8.86
C LYS A 69 -14.31 -16.15 7.54
N VAL A 70 -14.29 -15.35 6.51
CA VAL A 70 -13.75 -15.75 5.18
C VAL A 70 -12.88 -14.67 4.57
N TYR A 71 -11.97 -15.08 3.69
CA TYR A 71 -11.16 -14.18 2.87
C TYR A 71 -11.10 -14.67 1.43
N ALA A 72 -10.81 -13.76 0.52
CA ALA A 72 -10.47 -14.07 -0.87
C ALA A 72 -9.36 -13.16 -1.37
N ASP A 73 -8.66 -13.59 -2.40
CA ASP A 73 -7.70 -12.76 -3.11
C ASP A 73 -8.01 -12.68 -4.62
N CYS A 74 -7.66 -11.56 -5.22
CA CYS A 74 -7.76 -11.37 -6.66
C CYS A 74 -6.35 -11.39 -7.27
N MET A 75 -6.03 -12.48 -7.98
CA MET A 75 -4.75 -12.69 -8.70
C MET A 75 -3.50 -12.50 -7.82
N GLY A 76 -3.61 -12.70 -6.50
CA GLY A 76 -2.52 -12.50 -5.55
C GLY A 76 -2.09 -11.05 -5.35
N LYS A 77 -2.88 -10.05 -5.79
CA LYS A 77 -2.55 -8.62 -5.75
C LYS A 77 -3.58 -7.74 -5.05
N ALA A 78 -4.81 -8.23 -4.86
CA ALA A 78 -5.81 -7.59 -4.03
C ALA A 78 -6.40 -8.61 -3.07
N PHE A 79 -6.89 -8.17 -1.92
CA PHE A 79 -7.29 -9.02 -0.82
C PHE A 79 -8.56 -8.50 -0.17
N VAL A 80 -9.49 -9.39 0.18
CA VAL A 80 -10.71 -9.01 0.91
C VAL A 80 -11.00 -10.01 2.01
N MET A 81 -11.44 -9.50 3.15
CA MET A 81 -11.87 -10.29 4.30
C MET A 81 -13.28 -9.92 4.71
N PHE A 82 -14.06 -10.92 5.13
CA PHE A 82 -15.38 -10.73 5.69
C PHE A 82 -15.50 -11.48 7.02
N GLN A 83 -16.13 -10.84 8.00
CA GLN A 83 -16.65 -11.51 9.19
C GLN A 83 -18.15 -11.26 9.26
N LEU A 84 -18.94 -12.33 9.12
CA LEU A 84 -20.38 -12.24 9.03
C LEU A 84 -20.98 -11.73 10.33
N GLY A 85 -21.79 -10.67 10.20
CA GLY A 85 -22.52 -10.08 11.30
C GLY A 85 -23.77 -10.88 11.69
N LYS A 86 -24.44 -10.44 12.77
CA LYS A 86 -25.72 -11.01 13.22
C LYS A 86 -26.88 -10.55 12.31
N LYS A 87 -26.76 -9.39 11.70
CA LYS A 87 -27.75 -8.83 10.77
C LYS A 87 -27.59 -9.43 9.38
N PRO A 88 -28.68 -9.57 8.60
CA PRO A 88 -28.60 -9.96 7.20
C PRO A 88 -27.63 -9.10 6.41
N LEU A 89 -26.90 -9.72 5.48
CA LEU A 89 -25.93 -9.02 4.63
C LEU A 89 -26.60 -7.90 3.81
N GLU A 90 -27.86 -8.07 3.42
CA GLU A 90 -28.68 -7.07 2.73
C GLU A 90 -28.79 -5.74 3.48
N GLU A 91 -28.65 -5.72 4.81
CA GLU A 91 -28.63 -4.49 5.60
C GLU A 91 -27.34 -3.68 5.45
N GLY A 92 -26.29 -4.27 4.81
CA GLY A 92 -25.02 -3.64 4.50
C GLY A 92 -23.90 -4.02 5.46
N MET A 93 -22.70 -3.61 5.09
CA MET A 93 -21.43 -3.92 5.75
C MET A 93 -20.80 -2.67 6.37
N ASN A 94 -19.88 -2.88 7.30
CA ASN A 94 -18.93 -1.88 7.77
C ASN A 94 -17.57 -2.20 7.12
N ILE A 95 -17.09 -1.32 6.25
CA ILE A 95 -15.96 -1.58 5.35
C ILE A 95 -14.78 -0.69 5.70
N LEU A 96 -13.60 -1.30 5.88
CA LEU A 96 -12.31 -0.62 5.86
C LEU A 96 -11.66 -0.92 4.50
N GLY A 97 -11.26 0.11 3.77
CA GLY A 97 -10.58 -0.05 2.50
C GLY A 97 -9.29 0.75 2.45
N ALA A 98 -8.23 0.18 1.86
CA ALA A 98 -6.92 0.79 1.69
C ALA A 98 -6.24 0.21 0.46
N HIS A 99 -5.17 0.85 -0.04
CA HIS A 99 -4.35 0.24 -1.09
C HIS A 99 -3.06 -0.35 -0.53
N ILE A 100 -2.43 -1.25 -1.29
CA ILE A 100 -1.22 -1.97 -0.91
C ILE A 100 -0.09 -1.87 -1.93
N ASP A 101 -0.34 -1.29 -3.10
CA ASP A 101 0.70 -0.82 -4.01
C ASP A 101 1.32 0.48 -3.47
N SER A 102 2.52 0.80 -3.91
CA SER A 102 3.24 2.04 -3.56
C SER A 102 4.09 2.48 -4.74
N PRO A 103 4.43 3.78 -4.84
CA PRO A 103 5.34 4.26 -5.87
C PRO A 103 6.68 3.53 -5.84
N ARG A 104 7.16 3.11 -7.00
CA ARG A 104 8.36 2.27 -7.16
C ARG A 104 8.95 2.38 -8.56
N ILE A 105 9.91 1.52 -8.86
CA ILE A 105 10.49 1.36 -10.18
C ILE A 105 10.30 -0.09 -10.63
N ASP A 106 9.69 -0.33 -11.78
CA ASP A 106 9.47 -1.66 -12.36
C ASP A 106 10.53 -1.98 -13.40
N VAL A 107 10.99 -3.23 -13.44
CA VAL A 107 11.88 -3.75 -14.48
C VAL A 107 11.10 -3.97 -15.76
N LYS A 108 11.60 -3.49 -16.92
CA LYS A 108 10.97 -3.71 -18.24
C LYS A 108 11.05 -5.18 -18.67
N GLN A 109 10.34 -5.56 -19.75
CA GLN A 109 10.31 -6.94 -20.27
C GLN A 109 11.57 -7.38 -21.03
N ASN A 110 12.35 -6.45 -21.55
CA ASN A 110 13.66 -6.71 -22.17
C ASN A 110 14.70 -5.82 -21.50
N PRO A 111 15.06 -6.10 -20.22
CA PRO A 111 15.72 -5.12 -19.41
C PRO A 111 17.24 -5.18 -19.47
N LEU A 112 17.82 -6.39 -19.67
CA LEU A 112 19.24 -6.63 -19.45
C LEU A 112 20.08 -6.18 -20.65
N TYR A 113 20.96 -5.24 -20.41
CA TYR A 113 21.93 -4.77 -21.41
C TYR A 113 23.30 -4.47 -20.76
N GLU A 114 24.34 -4.38 -21.59
CA GLU A 114 25.67 -3.96 -21.20
C GLU A 114 26.12 -2.75 -22.00
N ASP A 115 26.75 -1.80 -21.33
CA ASP A 115 27.47 -0.70 -21.96
C ASP A 115 28.73 -0.40 -21.16
N SER A 116 29.87 -0.32 -21.86
CA SER A 116 31.19 0.03 -21.28
C SER A 116 31.56 -0.84 -20.05
N ASP A 117 31.41 -2.15 -20.18
CA ASP A 117 31.69 -3.16 -19.15
C ASP A 117 30.85 -2.98 -17.87
N MET A 118 29.65 -2.41 -18.01
CA MET A 118 28.67 -2.31 -16.94
C MET A 118 27.33 -2.90 -17.41
N ALA A 119 26.75 -3.82 -16.63
CA ALA A 119 25.44 -4.39 -16.91
C ALA A 119 24.35 -3.65 -16.14
N TYR A 120 23.25 -3.39 -16.82
CA TYR A 120 22.09 -2.66 -16.30
C TYR A 120 20.81 -3.44 -16.53
N LEU A 121 19.79 -3.12 -15.70
CA LEU A 121 18.39 -3.42 -15.97
C LEU A 121 17.65 -2.13 -16.34
N ASP A 122 17.08 -2.10 -17.53
CA ASP A 122 16.21 -1.03 -18.02
C ASP A 122 14.87 -1.04 -17.27
N THR A 123 14.38 0.14 -16.89
CA THR A 123 13.27 0.28 -15.94
C THR A 123 12.20 1.27 -16.39
N HIS A 124 11.05 1.22 -15.72
CA HIS A 124 9.99 2.21 -15.81
C HIS A 124 9.48 2.55 -14.41
N TYR A 125 9.36 3.82 -14.05
CA TYR A 125 8.78 4.19 -12.77
C TYR A 125 7.26 3.96 -12.72
N TYR A 126 6.76 3.64 -11.53
CA TYR A 126 5.36 3.38 -11.20
C TYR A 126 4.87 4.42 -10.19
N GLY A 127 3.70 5.05 -10.47
CA GLY A 127 3.14 6.11 -9.62
C GLY A 127 3.84 7.46 -9.75
N GLY A 128 3.50 8.39 -8.90
CA GLY A 128 3.98 9.77 -8.92
C GLY A 128 5.24 9.97 -8.08
N ILE A 129 6.43 9.83 -8.66
CA ILE A 129 7.71 9.98 -7.95
C ILE A 129 8.48 11.26 -8.31
N LYS A 130 9.27 11.75 -7.36
CA LYS A 130 10.37 12.69 -7.62
C LYS A 130 11.62 11.88 -7.95
N LYS A 131 11.90 11.66 -9.25
CA LYS A 131 12.95 10.75 -9.73
C LYS A 131 14.33 10.97 -9.08
N TYR A 132 14.69 12.22 -8.77
CA TYR A 132 15.96 12.56 -8.12
C TYR A 132 16.10 12.03 -6.68
N GLN A 133 15.02 11.55 -6.05
CA GLN A 133 15.09 10.93 -4.73
C GLN A 133 15.50 9.45 -4.78
N TRP A 134 15.45 8.84 -5.96
CA TRP A 134 15.68 7.40 -6.17
C TRP A 134 17.11 7.05 -6.58
N VAL A 135 17.94 8.05 -6.92
CA VAL A 135 19.35 7.85 -7.24
C VAL A 135 20.22 7.80 -5.98
N THR A 136 21.33 7.08 -6.04
CA THR A 136 22.35 7.00 -4.98
C THR A 136 21.89 6.42 -3.63
N ILE A 137 20.79 5.68 -3.63
CA ILE A 137 20.31 4.94 -2.45
C ILE A 137 20.42 3.43 -2.67
N PRO A 138 20.62 2.63 -1.61
CA PRO A 138 20.56 1.17 -1.72
C PRO A 138 19.16 0.72 -2.14
N LEU A 139 19.10 -0.14 -3.15
CA LEU A 139 17.87 -0.69 -3.71
C LEU A 139 17.89 -2.22 -3.65
N ALA A 140 16.69 -2.80 -3.55
CA ALA A 140 16.42 -4.23 -3.56
C ALA A 140 15.50 -4.58 -4.73
N ILE A 141 15.55 -5.84 -5.19
CA ILE A 141 14.59 -6.43 -6.13
C ILE A 141 13.62 -7.29 -5.35
N HIS A 142 12.33 -7.05 -5.54
CA HIS A 142 11.24 -7.91 -5.09
C HIS A 142 10.37 -8.29 -6.27
N GLY A 143 9.74 -9.44 -6.25
CA GLY A 143 8.76 -9.76 -7.27
C GLY A 143 8.59 -11.23 -7.54
N THR A 144 8.07 -11.54 -8.72
CA THR A 144 7.66 -12.88 -9.12
C THR A 144 8.01 -13.13 -10.58
N ILE A 145 8.51 -14.33 -10.86
CA ILE A 145 8.74 -14.83 -12.21
C ILE A 145 7.75 -15.97 -12.47
N ALA A 146 7.01 -15.89 -13.58
CA ALA A 146 6.15 -16.97 -14.04
C ALA A 146 6.78 -17.65 -15.27
N LYS A 147 7.23 -18.89 -15.11
CA LYS A 147 7.86 -19.66 -16.17
C LYS A 147 6.85 -20.27 -17.14
N LYS A 148 7.30 -20.62 -18.34
CA LYS A 148 6.46 -21.23 -19.39
C LYS A 148 5.82 -22.56 -18.98
N ASP A 149 6.39 -23.29 -18.04
CA ASP A 149 5.83 -24.54 -17.51
C ASP A 149 4.72 -24.31 -16.45
N GLY A 150 4.43 -23.06 -16.13
CA GLY A 150 3.45 -22.66 -15.12
C GLY A 150 4.03 -22.53 -13.71
N THR A 151 5.30 -22.77 -13.50
CA THR A 151 5.97 -22.53 -12.21
C THR A 151 6.03 -21.04 -11.92
N VAL A 152 5.65 -20.65 -10.70
CA VAL A 152 5.73 -19.27 -10.20
C VAL A 152 6.71 -19.22 -9.05
N GLN A 153 7.71 -18.35 -9.15
CA GLN A 153 8.79 -18.22 -8.19
C GLN A 153 8.91 -16.77 -7.70
N ASP A 154 9.04 -16.60 -6.37
CA ASP A 154 9.33 -15.30 -5.78
C ASP A 154 10.83 -15.00 -5.83
N ILE A 155 11.14 -13.74 -6.11
CA ILE A 155 12.50 -13.20 -6.12
C ILE A 155 12.59 -12.08 -5.09
N ILE A 156 13.57 -12.19 -4.16
CA ILE A 156 13.92 -11.15 -3.20
C ILE A 156 15.45 -11.10 -3.14
N ILE A 157 16.03 -9.96 -3.49
CA ILE A 157 17.47 -9.71 -3.42
C ILE A 157 17.69 -8.33 -2.82
N GLY A 158 18.55 -8.21 -1.80
CA GLY A 158 18.96 -6.94 -1.20
C GLY A 158 18.38 -6.68 0.20
N GLU A 159 17.70 -7.66 0.81
CA GLU A 159 17.09 -7.49 2.14
C GLU A 159 17.86 -8.13 3.28
N LYS A 160 18.62 -9.19 3.02
CA LYS A 160 19.44 -9.84 4.03
C LYS A 160 20.76 -9.09 4.20
N GLU A 161 21.39 -9.21 5.35
CA GLU A 161 22.64 -8.50 5.68
C GLU A 161 23.79 -8.87 4.73
N ASP A 162 23.79 -10.08 4.20
CA ASP A 162 24.79 -10.62 3.25
C ASP A 162 24.35 -10.54 1.78
N ASP A 163 23.13 -10.07 1.49
CA ASP A 163 22.68 -9.85 0.12
C ASP A 163 23.39 -8.64 -0.51
N PRO A 164 23.68 -8.67 -1.82
CA PRO A 164 24.10 -7.47 -2.54
C PRO A 164 22.93 -6.50 -2.65
N VAL A 165 23.20 -5.21 -2.57
CA VAL A 165 22.23 -4.15 -2.90
C VAL A 165 22.54 -3.58 -4.28
N LEU A 166 21.54 -2.97 -4.90
CA LEU A 166 21.62 -2.34 -6.21
C LEU A 166 21.60 -0.81 -6.08
N VAL A 167 21.90 -0.11 -7.17
CA VAL A 167 21.93 1.35 -7.16
C VAL A 167 21.62 1.92 -8.55
N ILE A 168 20.96 3.07 -8.55
CA ILE A 168 20.91 3.97 -9.70
C ILE A 168 22.00 5.01 -9.47
N SER A 169 22.98 5.13 -10.37
CA SER A 169 24.03 6.13 -10.26
C SER A 169 23.50 7.52 -10.58
N ASP A 170 24.14 8.56 -10.06
CA ASP A 170 23.92 9.95 -10.44
C ASP A 170 25.24 10.59 -10.88
N LEU A 171 25.14 11.64 -11.69
CA LEU A 171 26.31 12.35 -12.16
C LEU A 171 27.02 13.05 -11.01
N LEU A 172 28.34 12.85 -10.92
CA LEU A 172 29.16 13.49 -9.87
C LEU A 172 29.11 15.01 -9.97
N ILE A 173 29.21 15.70 -8.83
CA ILE A 173 29.07 17.15 -8.70
C ILE A 173 30.01 17.94 -9.64
N HIS A 174 31.22 17.48 -9.88
CA HIS A 174 32.21 18.15 -10.72
C HIS A 174 31.88 18.20 -12.20
N LEU A 175 30.95 17.35 -12.68
CA LEU A 175 30.46 17.31 -14.06
C LEU A 175 29.00 17.74 -14.18
N SER A 176 28.31 18.01 -13.08
CA SER A 176 26.84 18.19 -13.04
C SER A 176 26.34 19.60 -13.30
N GLN A 177 27.17 20.56 -13.72
CA GLN A 177 26.76 21.96 -13.91
C GLN A 177 25.50 22.09 -14.79
N GLN A 178 25.49 21.46 -15.96
CA GLN A 178 24.33 21.48 -16.85
C GLN A 178 23.12 20.71 -16.32
N GLN A 179 23.37 19.64 -15.56
CA GLN A 179 22.30 18.86 -14.91
C GLN A 179 21.59 19.70 -13.84
N ILE A 180 22.33 20.39 -12.99
CA ILE A 180 21.80 21.22 -11.88
C ILE A 180 20.96 22.39 -12.40
N GLU A 181 21.24 22.90 -13.59
CA GLU A 181 20.48 23.98 -14.24
C GLU A 181 19.12 23.51 -14.78
N LYS A 182 18.89 22.18 -14.91
CA LYS A 182 17.60 21.63 -15.34
C LYS A 182 16.54 21.84 -14.24
N LYS A 183 15.26 21.89 -14.66
CA LYS A 183 14.15 21.85 -13.70
C LYS A 183 14.15 20.51 -12.95
N ALA A 184 13.80 20.52 -11.69
CA ALA A 184 13.80 19.33 -10.83
C ALA A 184 13.02 18.11 -11.41
N GLY A 185 11.94 18.33 -12.16
CA GLY A 185 11.18 17.27 -12.83
C GLY A 185 11.93 16.51 -13.93
N VAL A 186 13.04 17.08 -14.43
CA VAL A 186 13.85 16.52 -15.52
C VAL A 186 15.34 16.49 -15.18
N VAL A 187 15.73 16.76 -13.94
CA VAL A 187 17.11 16.67 -13.47
C VAL A 187 17.62 15.24 -13.52
N VAL A 188 16.74 14.29 -13.28
CA VAL A 188 16.90 12.86 -13.58
C VAL A 188 15.79 12.50 -14.57
N GLU A 189 16.15 11.95 -15.71
CA GLU A 189 15.20 11.55 -16.75
C GLU A 189 14.66 10.15 -16.46
N GLY A 190 13.46 9.80 -16.96
CA GLY A 190 12.85 8.49 -16.74
C GLY A 190 13.71 7.34 -17.25
N GLU A 191 14.27 7.50 -18.47
CA GLU A 191 15.20 6.55 -19.09
C GLU A 191 16.58 6.52 -18.42
N GLY A 192 16.86 7.35 -17.44
CA GLY A 192 18.08 7.36 -16.64
C GLY A 192 17.92 6.70 -15.28
N LEU A 193 16.81 5.99 -15.06
CA LEU A 193 16.56 5.23 -13.81
C LEU A 193 17.01 3.76 -13.92
N ASP A 194 17.92 3.44 -14.82
CA ASP A 194 18.41 2.08 -15.00
C ASP A 194 19.27 1.63 -13.83
N ILE A 195 19.07 0.38 -13.43
CA ILE A 195 19.70 -0.22 -12.26
C ILE A 195 21.05 -0.84 -12.65
N LEU A 196 22.14 -0.35 -12.08
CA LEU A 196 23.44 -0.97 -12.19
C LEU A 196 23.47 -2.30 -11.40
N VAL A 197 23.68 -3.41 -12.10
CA VAL A 197 23.65 -4.76 -11.52
C VAL A 197 24.98 -5.49 -11.47
N ALA A 198 25.91 -5.20 -12.40
CA ALA A 198 27.22 -5.86 -12.42
C ALA A 198 28.26 -5.07 -13.19
N THR A 199 29.56 -5.36 -12.88
CA THR A 199 30.74 -4.83 -13.61
C THR A 199 31.82 -5.87 -13.79
N LYS A 200 31.63 -7.13 -13.30
CA LYS A 200 32.62 -8.20 -13.38
C LYS A 200 32.32 -9.08 -14.58
N PRO A 201 33.22 -9.14 -15.57
CA PRO A 201 33.04 -9.97 -16.75
C PRO A 201 33.10 -11.47 -16.43
N LEU A 202 32.43 -12.28 -17.20
CA LEU A 202 32.56 -13.71 -17.22
C LEU A 202 33.98 -14.07 -17.70
N THR A 203 34.63 -14.98 -17.00
CA THR A 203 35.99 -15.46 -17.34
C THR A 203 36.00 -16.98 -17.48
N GLY A 204 36.97 -17.52 -18.28
CA GLY A 204 37.13 -18.96 -18.44
C GLY A 204 36.29 -19.61 -19.53
N ASN A 205 35.68 -18.79 -20.40
CA ASN A 205 35.00 -19.26 -21.61
C ASN A 205 35.73 -18.72 -22.85
N ASP A 206 36.67 -19.49 -23.36
CA ASP A 206 37.57 -19.11 -24.48
C ASP A 206 36.82 -18.73 -25.77
N GLU A 207 35.59 -19.18 -25.96
CA GLU A 207 34.78 -18.83 -27.15
C GLU A 207 34.14 -17.44 -27.00
N LEU A 208 33.57 -17.13 -25.86
CA LEU A 208 32.96 -15.80 -25.55
C LEU A 208 34.06 -14.72 -25.41
N GLU A 209 35.21 -15.06 -24.78
CA GLU A 209 36.33 -14.12 -24.64
C GLU A 209 36.91 -13.70 -26.01
N LYS A 210 36.85 -14.57 -27.02
CA LYS A 210 37.34 -14.26 -28.38
C LYS A 210 36.37 -13.34 -29.16
N GLU A 211 35.11 -13.31 -28.81
CA GLU A 211 34.11 -12.42 -29.45
C GLU A 211 34.11 -11.02 -28.81
N GLU A 212 34.76 -10.84 -27.63
CA GLU A 212 34.84 -9.58 -26.87
C GLU A 212 33.46 -8.86 -26.70
N LYS A 213 32.37 -9.62 -26.56
CA LYS A 213 31.04 -9.05 -26.49
C LYS A 213 30.31 -9.38 -25.20
N GLU A 214 29.81 -8.33 -24.53
CA GLU A 214 28.82 -8.40 -23.43
C GLU A 214 29.17 -9.43 -22.33
N LEU A 215 30.47 -9.55 -21.96
CA LEU A 215 30.91 -10.54 -20.96
C LEU A 215 30.36 -10.27 -19.55
N VAL A 216 30.02 -9.02 -19.23
CA VAL A 216 29.40 -8.69 -17.94
C VAL A 216 27.94 -9.09 -17.97
N LYS A 217 27.22 -8.87 -19.07
CA LYS A 217 25.85 -9.35 -19.28
C LYS A 217 25.78 -10.88 -19.18
N GLU A 218 26.70 -11.59 -19.84
CA GLU A 218 26.78 -13.06 -19.76
C GLU A 218 27.03 -13.56 -18.32
N ALA A 219 27.83 -12.83 -17.54
CA ALA A 219 28.02 -13.14 -16.11
C ALA A 219 26.72 -12.98 -15.31
N VAL A 220 25.89 -11.96 -15.64
CA VAL A 220 24.58 -11.79 -15.02
C VAL A 220 23.62 -12.91 -15.43
N VAL A 221 23.57 -13.28 -16.72
CA VAL A 221 22.74 -14.40 -17.21
C VAL A 221 23.12 -15.71 -16.51
N GLN A 222 24.43 -15.99 -16.36
CA GLN A 222 24.89 -17.15 -15.62
C GLN A 222 24.46 -17.09 -14.14
N PHE A 223 24.58 -15.95 -13.49
CA PHE A 223 24.12 -15.76 -12.10
C PHE A 223 22.61 -16.03 -11.95
N LEU A 224 21.78 -15.48 -12.86
CA LEU A 224 20.32 -15.70 -12.87
C LEU A 224 19.99 -17.19 -12.98
N LYS A 225 20.69 -17.89 -13.88
CA LYS A 225 20.50 -19.34 -14.07
C LYS A 225 20.91 -20.17 -12.87
N GLU A 226 22.09 -19.91 -12.30
CA GLU A 226 22.66 -20.73 -11.22
C GLU A 226 22.00 -20.46 -9.86
N ASN A 227 21.60 -19.22 -9.59
CA ASN A 227 21.10 -18.82 -8.27
C ASN A 227 19.57 -18.67 -8.21
N LEU A 228 18.92 -18.36 -9.34
CA LEU A 228 17.51 -18.08 -9.40
C LEU A 228 16.76 -19.04 -10.33
N ASP A 229 17.45 -20.03 -10.94
CA ASP A 229 16.85 -20.92 -11.94
C ASP A 229 16.05 -20.14 -13.02
N MET A 230 16.60 -19.01 -13.47
CA MET A 230 16.00 -18.04 -14.38
C MET A 230 16.81 -17.95 -15.67
N GLU A 231 16.14 -18.06 -16.81
CA GLU A 231 16.70 -17.73 -18.12
C GLU A 231 16.39 -16.27 -18.49
N GLU A 232 17.16 -15.64 -19.39
CA GLU A 232 16.91 -14.25 -19.82
C GLU A 232 15.49 -14.06 -20.39
N GLU A 233 14.96 -15.06 -21.08
CA GLU A 233 13.60 -15.03 -21.63
C GLU A 233 12.50 -14.93 -20.54
N ASP A 234 12.77 -15.35 -19.32
CA ASP A 234 11.79 -15.32 -18.22
C ASP A 234 11.45 -13.89 -17.77
N PHE A 235 12.28 -12.89 -18.11
CA PHE A 235 11.91 -11.48 -17.93
C PHE A 235 10.62 -11.09 -18.63
N LEU A 236 10.25 -11.74 -19.75
CA LEU A 236 9.02 -11.45 -20.49
C LEU A 236 7.76 -11.67 -19.66
N SER A 237 7.82 -12.55 -18.68
CA SER A 237 6.71 -12.89 -17.77
C SER A 237 7.09 -12.72 -16.29
N ALA A 238 8.00 -11.79 -16.02
CA ALA A 238 8.37 -11.38 -14.67
C ALA A 238 7.63 -10.09 -14.27
N GLU A 239 7.35 -9.98 -12.98
CA GLU A 239 6.93 -8.75 -12.31
C GLU A 239 7.99 -8.47 -11.25
N LEU A 240 9.00 -7.67 -11.58
CA LEU A 240 10.11 -7.33 -10.71
C LEU A 240 10.07 -5.85 -10.37
N GLU A 241 10.01 -5.57 -9.08
CA GLU A 241 9.87 -4.25 -8.49
C GLU A 241 11.17 -3.88 -7.78
N ILE A 242 11.68 -2.71 -8.08
CA ILE A 242 12.85 -2.12 -7.43
C ILE A 242 12.36 -1.19 -6.33
N VAL A 243 12.74 -1.49 -5.11
CA VAL A 243 12.30 -0.80 -3.89
C VAL A 243 13.50 -0.43 -3.02
N PRO A 244 13.38 0.54 -2.09
CA PRO A 244 14.45 0.83 -1.14
C PRO A 244 14.81 -0.39 -0.30
N ALA A 245 16.12 -0.72 -0.25
CA ALA A 245 16.63 -1.81 0.56
C ALA A 245 16.64 -1.45 2.06
N GLY A 246 16.43 -2.45 2.90
CA GLY A 246 16.51 -2.33 4.34
C GLY A 246 15.17 -2.14 5.04
N LYS A 247 15.23 -2.06 6.38
CA LYS A 247 14.06 -2.16 7.26
C LYS A 247 13.51 -0.80 7.67
N ALA A 248 12.22 -0.78 7.99
CA ALA A 248 11.59 0.32 8.70
C ALA A 248 12.20 0.50 10.10
N ARG A 249 12.32 1.74 10.55
CA ARG A 249 12.96 2.10 11.82
C ARG A 249 12.15 3.11 12.61
N ASP A 250 12.40 3.11 13.93
CA ASP A 250 12.01 4.26 14.76
C ASP A 250 12.77 5.51 14.29
N CYS A 251 12.06 6.62 14.21
CA CYS A 251 12.57 7.91 13.76
C CYS A 251 12.41 8.97 14.83
N GLY A 252 13.35 9.92 14.87
CA GLY A 252 13.44 10.96 15.90
C GLY A 252 14.22 10.50 17.13
N LEU A 253 14.82 11.46 17.86
CA LEU A 253 15.60 11.17 19.07
C LEU A 253 14.74 10.57 20.20
N ASP A 254 13.45 10.90 20.20
CA ASP A 254 12.43 10.39 21.12
C ASP A 254 11.75 9.11 20.63
N ARG A 255 12.08 8.62 19.43
CA ARG A 255 11.53 7.41 18.81
C ARG A 255 10.00 7.47 18.62
N SER A 256 9.44 8.66 18.49
CA SER A 256 7.99 8.88 18.36
C SER A 256 7.42 8.65 16.98
N MET A 257 8.28 8.39 15.99
CA MET A 257 7.91 8.24 14.58
C MET A 257 8.44 6.92 14.02
N VAL A 258 7.91 6.51 12.87
CA VAL A 258 8.40 5.42 12.03
C VAL A 258 8.86 6.01 10.71
N ILE A 259 10.05 5.63 10.24
CA ILE A 259 10.54 5.87 8.88
C ILE A 259 10.61 4.54 8.13
N GLY A 260 10.09 4.49 6.93
CA GLY A 260 10.10 3.28 6.09
C GLY A 260 9.57 3.55 4.69
N TYR A 261 9.73 2.58 3.81
CA TYR A 261 9.21 2.61 2.45
C TYR A 261 7.74 2.17 2.41
N GLY A 262 6.95 2.87 1.60
CA GLY A 262 5.58 2.48 1.26
C GLY A 262 4.60 2.56 2.43
N GLN A 263 4.75 3.54 3.33
CA GLN A 263 3.76 3.82 4.34
C GLN A 263 2.47 4.38 3.74
N ASP A 264 2.56 5.00 2.56
CA ASP A 264 1.48 5.25 1.63
C ASP A 264 1.19 3.96 0.81
N ASP A 265 0.08 3.23 0.97
CA ASP A 265 -0.93 3.40 2.06
C ASP A 265 -0.90 2.19 3.01
N ARG A 266 0.25 1.50 3.10
CA ARG A 266 0.37 0.30 3.95
C ARG A 266 0.17 0.60 5.43
N VAL A 267 0.32 1.86 5.86
CA VAL A 267 0.00 2.23 7.24
C VAL A 267 -1.50 2.09 7.51
N CYS A 268 -2.36 2.50 6.59
CA CYS A 268 -3.79 2.32 6.71
C CYS A 268 -4.20 0.86 6.43
N ALA A 269 -3.54 0.21 5.46
CA ALA A 269 -3.81 -1.18 5.12
C ALA A 269 -3.56 -2.13 6.29
N PHE A 270 -2.37 -2.07 6.92
CA PHE A 270 -2.05 -2.96 8.03
C PHE A 270 -2.83 -2.64 9.31
N THR A 271 -3.07 -1.35 9.61
CA THR A 271 -3.91 -0.99 10.77
C THR A 271 -5.37 -1.40 10.57
N SER A 272 -5.90 -1.35 9.35
CA SER A 272 -7.21 -1.90 8.99
C SER A 272 -7.25 -3.42 9.12
N LEU A 273 -6.22 -4.11 8.63
CA LEU A 273 -6.09 -5.56 8.76
C LEU A 273 -6.05 -5.99 10.22
N PHE A 274 -5.26 -5.32 11.07
CA PHE A 274 -5.21 -5.62 12.50
C PHE A 274 -6.55 -5.39 13.19
N ALA A 275 -7.23 -4.29 12.88
CA ALA A 275 -8.57 -4.01 13.40
C ALA A 275 -9.58 -5.08 13.00
N MET A 276 -9.53 -5.54 11.74
CA MET A 276 -10.40 -6.59 11.22
C MET A 276 -10.16 -7.94 11.89
N LEU A 277 -8.90 -8.37 12.04
CA LEU A 277 -8.52 -9.62 12.68
C LEU A 277 -9.01 -9.70 14.15
N GLU A 278 -8.94 -8.58 14.87
CA GLU A 278 -9.30 -8.48 16.27
C GLU A 278 -10.78 -8.10 16.52
N THR A 279 -11.56 -7.94 15.45
CA THR A 279 -13.01 -7.73 15.57
C THR A 279 -13.70 -9.04 15.93
N GLU A 280 -14.60 -9.01 16.90
CA GLU A 280 -15.37 -10.18 17.36
C GLU A 280 -16.87 -9.89 17.32
N ASN A 281 -17.64 -10.87 16.83
CA ASN A 281 -19.11 -10.88 16.88
C ASN A 281 -19.79 -9.58 16.41
N PRO A 282 -19.47 -9.05 15.23
CA PRO A 282 -20.03 -7.78 14.77
C PRO A 282 -21.55 -7.86 14.58
N GLU A 283 -22.25 -6.75 14.80
CA GLU A 283 -23.69 -6.67 14.50
C GLU A 283 -23.96 -6.65 12.98
N ARG A 284 -23.20 -5.83 12.23
CA ARG A 284 -23.20 -5.79 10.76
C ARG A 284 -21.97 -6.54 10.28
N THR A 285 -22.03 -7.17 9.13
CA THR A 285 -20.86 -7.80 8.53
C THR A 285 -19.71 -6.81 8.44
N SER A 286 -18.56 -7.17 9.00
CA SER A 286 -17.32 -6.41 8.87
C SER A 286 -16.58 -6.85 7.61
N CYS A 287 -15.97 -5.88 6.92
CA CYS A 287 -15.18 -6.12 5.72
C CYS A 287 -13.87 -5.32 5.79
N CYS A 288 -12.77 -5.92 5.35
CA CYS A 288 -11.52 -5.23 5.07
C CYS A 288 -11.12 -5.55 3.63
N ILE A 289 -10.94 -4.51 2.81
CA ILE A 289 -10.54 -4.65 1.41
C ILE A 289 -9.22 -3.92 1.18
N LEU A 290 -8.23 -4.63 0.64
CA LEU A 290 -6.90 -4.13 0.31
C LEU A 290 -6.70 -4.27 -1.20
N VAL A 291 -6.50 -3.16 -1.90
CA VAL A 291 -6.48 -3.10 -3.36
C VAL A 291 -5.11 -2.73 -3.92
N ASP A 292 -4.92 -3.06 -5.17
CA ASP A 292 -3.75 -2.75 -5.99
C ASP A 292 -4.06 -1.57 -6.94
N LYS A 293 -3.03 -0.96 -7.53
CA LYS A 293 -3.11 0.02 -8.62
C LYS A 293 -3.71 1.39 -8.26
N GLU A 294 -3.84 1.72 -6.99
CA GLU A 294 -4.31 3.05 -6.61
C GLU A 294 -3.41 4.13 -7.21
N GLU A 295 -2.10 3.97 -7.07
CA GLU A 295 -1.04 4.89 -7.50
C GLU A 295 -1.00 5.17 -9.02
N ILE A 296 -1.68 4.33 -9.80
CA ILE A 296 -1.80 4.48 -11.26
C ILE A 296 -3.24 4.60 -11.73
N GLY A 297 -4.16 4.97 -10.82
CA GLY A 297 -5.56 5.31 -11.12
C GLY A 297 -6.56 4.18 -10.93
N SER A 298 -6.25 3.14 -10.18
CA SER A 298 -7.16 2.05 -9.78
C SER A 298 -7.77 1.25 -10.95
N VAL A 299 -7.21 1.33 -12.16
CA VAL A 299 -7.71 0.65 -13.37
C VAL A 299 -6.98 -0.68 -13.57
N GLY A 300 -7.73 -1.73 -13.90
CA GLY A 300 -7.23 -3.08 -14.14
C GLY A 300 -7.90 -4.11 -13.24
N ALA A 301 -7.60 -5.39 -13.46
CA ALA A 301 -8.30 -6.51 -12.83
C ALA A 301 -8.18 -6.54 -11.29
N THR A 302 -7.10 -6.01 -10.74
CA THR A 302 -6.78 -6.00 -9.31
C THR A 302 -6.99 -4.65 -8.64
N GLY A 303 -7.27 -3.59 -9.44
CA GLY A 303 -7.59 -2.26 -8.95
C GLY A 303 -9.06 -2.12 -8.53
N MET A 304 -9.38 -1.06 -7.78
CA MET A 304 -10.73 -0.86 -7.23
C MET A 304 -11.82 -0.69 -8.30
N HIS A 305 -11.48 -0.28 -9.53
CA HIS A 305 -12.42 -0.19 -10.65
C HIS A 305 -12.87 -1.55 -11.19
N SER A 306 -12.18 -2.64 -10.85
CA SER A 306 -12.62 -3.98 -11.23
C SER A 306 -13.87 -4.41 -10.45
N ARG A 307 -14.49 -5.50 -10.88
CA ARG A 307 -15.69 -6.01 -10.23
C ARG A 307 -15.42 -7.04 -9.13
N PHE A 308 -14.18 -7.36 -8.85
CA PHE A 308 -13.84 -8.44 -7.91
C PHE A 308 -14.53 -8.29 -6.55
N PHE A 309 -14.65 -7.05 -6.04
CA PHE A 309 -15.33 -6.81 -4.77
C PHE A 309 -16.84 -7.10 -4.85
N GLU A 310 -17.52 -6.61 -5.91
CA GLU A 310 -18.94 -6.90 -6.13
C GLU A 310 -19.18 -8.40 -6.31
N ASP A 311 -18.30 -9.08 -7.05
CA ASP A 311 -18.38 -10.52 -7.29
C ASP A 311 -18.24 -11.31 -5.99
N TYR A 312 -17.27 -11.01 -5.13
CA TYR A 312 -17.14 -11.68 -3.84
C TYR A 312 -18.29 -11.37 -2.86
N VAL A 313 -18.86 -10.17 -2.91
CA VAL A 313 -20.09 -9.86 -2.13
C VAL A 313 -21.27 -10.68 -2.66
N ALA A 314 -21.36 -10.91 -3.97
CA ALA A 314 -22.40 -11.75 -4.57
C ALA A 314 -22.25 -13.22 -4.18
N GLU A 315 -21.03 -13.77 -4.21
CA GLU A 315 -20.72 -15.13 -3.75
C GLU A 315 -21.02 -15.28 -2.25
N LEU A 316 -20.60 -14.32 -1.43
CA LEU A 316 -20.92 -14.32 0.00
C LEU A 316 -22.42 -14.32 0.25
N MET A 317 -23.19 -13.53 -0.53
CA MET A 317 -24.65 -13.51 -0.48
C MET A 317 -25.25 -14.87 -0.83
N ALA A 318 -24.74 -15.54 -1.85
CA ALA A 318 -25.19 -16.87 -2.28
C ALA A 318 -24.95 -17.95 -1.22
N LEU A 319 -23.85 -17.84 -0.46
CA LEU A 319 -23.50 -18.78 0.61
C LEU A 319 -24.24 -18.50 1.94
N THR A 320 -24.78 -17.31 2.13
CA THR A 320 -25.47 -16.91 3.37
C THR A 320 -26.99 -16.83 3.23
N GLU A 321 -27.50 -16.47 2.05
CA GLU A 321 -28.92 -16.20 1.78
C GLU A 321 -29.35 -16.82 0.45
N ASP A 322 -30.21 -16.13 -0.32
CA ASP A 322 -30.77 -16.66 -1.56
C ASP A 322 -30.06 -16.22 -2.86
N GLY A 323 -28.90 -15.56 -2.76
CA GLY A 323 -28.11 -15.11 -3.93
C GLY A 323 -28.82 -14.12 -4.87
N ASN A 324 -29.87 -13.44 -4.41
CA ASN A 324 -30.66 -12.52 -5.24
C ASN A 324 -29.83 -11.27 -5.60
N PRO A 325 -29.65 -10.93 -6.91
CA PRO A 325 -28.87 -9.77 -7.35
C PRO A 325 -29.36 -8.43 -6.76
N LEU A 326 -30.64 -8.29 -6.45
CA LEU A 326 -31.17 -7.09 -5.82
C LEU A 326 -30.68 -6.97 -4.36
N LYS A 327 -30.53 -8.08 -3.64
CA LYS A 327 -29.97 -8.09 -2.29
C LYS A 327 -28.50 -7.68 -2.28
N VAL A 328 -27.71 -8.14 -3.25
CA VAL A 328 -26.31 -7.70 -3.43
C VAL A 328 -26.24 -6.19 -3.58
N ARG A 329 -27.05 -5.60 -4.46
CA ARG A 329 -27.10 -4.15 -4.65
C ARG A 329 -27.54 -3.39 -3.40
N ARG A 330 -28.46 -3.95 -2.62
CA ARG A 330 -28.90 -3.38 -1.34
C ARG A 330 -27.80 -3.47 -0.29
N ALA A 331 -27.09 -4.60 -0.21
CA ALA A 331 -25.93 -4.78 0.66
C ALA A 331 -24.87 -3.71 0.42
N LEU A 332 -24.47 -3.53 -0.84
CA LEU A 332 -23.51 -2.50 -1.23
C LEU A 332 -24.00 -1.09 -0.90
N ARG A 333 -25.24 -0.72 -1.32
CA ARG A 333 -25.81 0.61 -1.07
C ARG A 333 -25.98 0.95 0.41
N ASN A 334 -26.31 -0.04 1.24
CA ASN A 334 -26.57 0.15 2.67
C ASN A 334 -25.27 0.11 3.50
N SER A 335 -24.12 -0.09 2.88
CA SER A 335 -22.84 -0.16 3.55
C SER A 335 -22.29 1.20 3.99
N TYR A 336 -21.46 1.19 5.01
CA TYR A 336 -20.63 2.30 5.47
C TYR A 336 -19.16 1.97 5.22
N MET A 337 -18.37 2.94 4.76
CA MET A 337 -16.96 2.73 4.47
C MET A 337 -16.09 3.86 5.02
N LEU A 338 -15.00 3.50 5.67
CA LEU A 338 -13.81 4.32 5.77
C LEU A 338 -12.88 3.92 4.61
N SER A 339 -12.74 4.80 3.65
CA SER A 339 -11.80 4.66 2.55
C SER A 339 -10.48 5.23 3.03
N SER A 340 -9.59 4.35 3.45
CA SER A 340 -8.34 4.79 4.04
C SER A 340 -7.31 5.07 2.97
N ASP A 341 -6.62 6.19 3.16
CA ASP A 341 -5.49 6.66 2.38
C ASP A 341 -4.76 7.72 3.21
N VAL A 342 -3.45 7.75 3.13
CA VAL A 342 -2.66 8.71 3.93
C VAL A 342 -3.02 10.16 3.61
N SER A 343 -2.76 11.04 4.55
CA SER A 343 -2.99 12.48 4.38
C SER A 343 -1.68 13.25 4.57
N ALA A 344 -1.48 14.31 3.79
CA ALA A 344 -0.27 15.13 3.88
C ALA A 344 -0.15 15.79 5.26
N ALA A 345 0.88 15.43 6.01
CA ALA A 345 1.19 16.09 7.29
C ALA A 345 1.73 17.50 7.07
N PHE A 346 1.33 18.44 7.92
CA PHE A 346 1.88 19.79 7.90
C PHE A 346 3.38 19.75 8.16
N ASP A 347 4.15 20.24 7.17
CA ASP A 347 5.59 20.41 7.30
C ASP A 347 5.92 21.91 7.43
N PRO A 348 6.49 22.33 8.58
CA PRO A 348 6.87 23.74 8.77
C PRO A 348 7.90 24.25 7.76
N LEU A 349 8.73 23.37 7.17
CA LEU A 349 9.71 23.74 6.15
C LEU A 349 9.06 24.12 4.82
N TYR A 350 7.82 23.66 4.58
CA TYR A 350 7.04 23.90 3.38
C TYR A 350 5.67 24.50 3.70
N ALA A 351 5.61 25.36 4.74
CA ALA A 351 4.36 25.90 5.27
C ALA A 351 3.46 26.58 4.24
N ASP A 352 4.03 27.15 3.18
CA ASP A 352 3.29 27.83 2.11
C ASP A 352 2.46 26.87 1.22
N ALA A 353 2.73 25.58 1.29
CA ALA A 353 1.96 24.56 0.58
C ALA A 353 0.65 24.18 1.30
N PHE A 354 0.45 24.61 2.54
CA PHE A 354 -0.64 24.20 3.41
C PHE A 354 -1.55 25.34 3.86
N GLU A 355 -2.81 25.03 4.14
CA GLU A 355 -3.72 25.90 4.90
C GLU A 355 -3.78 25.40 6.35
N LYS A 356 -3.19 26.15 7.29
CA LYS A 356 -2.93 25.73 8.67
C LYS A 356 -4.17 25.33 9.50
N LYS A 357 -5.38 25.78 9.13
CA LYS A 357 -6.60 25.43 9.86
C LYS A 357 -7.20 24.10 9.42
N ASN A 358 -6.91 23.69 8.17
CA ASN A 358 -7.48 22.51 7.52
C ASN A 358 -6.36 21.57 7.01
N THR A 359 -5.35 21.32 7.83
CA THR A 359 -4.26 20.40 7.53
C THR A 359 -4.07 19.40 8.66
N ALA A 360 -3.52 18.23 8.34
CA ALA A 360 -3.19 17.21 9.31
C ALA A 360 -1.89 17.55 10.06
N TYR A 361 -1.84 17.23 11.33
CA TYR A 361 -0.66 17.39 12.20
C TYR A 361 -0.30 16.09 12.86
N PHE A 362 0.98 15.81 13.01
CA PHE A 362 1.48 14.63 13.72
C PHE A 362 1.01 14.60 15.18
N GLY A 363 0.70 13.38 15.63
CA GLY A 363 0.30 13.10 16.99
C GLY A 363 -1.12 13.55 17.35
N ARG A 364 -1.97 13.81 16.36
CA ARG A 364 -3.37 14.22 16.60
C ARG A 364 -4.40 13.17 16.19
N GLY A 365 -3.93 12.00 15.84
CA GLY A 365 -4.76 10.84 15.56
C GLY A 365 -5.22 10.73 14.12
N LEU A 366 -6.21 9.88 13.91
CA LEU A 366 -6.79 9.53 12.60
C LEU A 366 -7.27 10.78 11.85
N VAL A 367 -6.89 10.91 10.59
CA VAL A 367 -7.26 12.05 9.74
C VAL A 367 -8.52 11.71 8.95
N PHE A 368 -9.46 12.64 8.85
CA PHE A 368 -10.61 12.56 7.95
C PHE A 368 -10.56 13.68 6.93
N ASN A 369 -10.69 13.31 5.66
CA ASN A 369 -10.86 14.22 4.56
C ASN A 369 -12.31 14.12 4.06
N LYS A 370 -13.07 15.21 4.19
CA LYS A 370 -14.43 15.26 3.68
C LYS A 370 -14.46 15.05 2.16
N PHE A 371 -13.41 15.52 1.50
CA PHE A 371 -13.13 15.39 0.06
C PHE A 371 -11.62 15.45 -0.15
N THR A 372 -11.14 14.89 -1.25
CA THR A 372 -9.70 14.84 -1.61
C THR A 372 -9.41 15.52 -2.94
N GLY A 373 -10.25 15.43 -3.94
CA GLY A 373 -10.04 15.84 -5.32
C GLY A 373 -9.44 17.24 -5.55
N SER A 374 -8.98 17.49 -6.75
CA SER A 374 -8.34 18.73 -7.17
C SER A 374 -9.28 19.66 -7.95
N ARG A 375 -8.88 20.92 -8.18
CA ARG A 375 -9.60 21.87 -9.07
C ARG A 375 -11.10 21.93 -8.82
N GLY A 376 -11.52 22.21 -7.60
CA GLY A 376 -12.93 22.26 -7.22
C GLY A 376 -13.52 20.88 -6.94
N LYS A 377 -12.77 20.00 -6.30
CA LYS A 377 -13.17 18.66 -5.83
C LYS A 377 -13.45 17.64 -6.95
N ASN A 378 -12.79 17.76 -8.09
CA ASN A 378 -12.92 16.77 -9.16
C ASN A 378 -12.37 15.40 -8.73
N ASN A 379 -13.04 14.32 -9.18
CA ASN A 379 -12.67 12.93 -8.90
C ASN A 379 -12.57 12.64 -7.38
N SER A 380 -13.50 13.17 -6.61
CA SER A 380 -13.57 13.04 -5.17
C SER A 380 -14.94 12.57 -4.72
N ASN A 381 -14.98 11.83 -3.63
CA ASN A 381 -16.18 11.64 -2.85
C ASN A 381 -16.33 12.84 -1.89
N ASP A 382 -17.40 13.59 -1.93
CA ASP A 382 -17.72 14.63 -0.94
C ASP A 382 -18.67 14.03 0.11
N ALA A 383 -18.10 13.59 1.25
CA ALA A 383 -18.82 12.81 2.25
C ALA A 383 -20.03 13.55 2.83
N ASN A 384 -21.14 12.83 3.03
CA ASN A 384 -22.39 13.38 3.55
C ASN A 384 -22.26 13.82 5.02
N ALA A 385 -22.85 14.94 5.37
CA ALA A 385 -22.80 15.53 6.71
C ALA A 385 -23.34 14.58 7.80
N GLU A 386 -24.44 13.86 7.52
CA GLU A 386 -25.04 12.89 8.43
C GLU A 386 -24.11 11.73 8.72
N TYR A 387 -23.40 11.24 7.70
CA TYR A 387 -22.42 10.17 7.86
C TYR A 387 -21.20 10.62 8.67
N ILE A 388 -20.68 11.81 8.38
CA ILE A 388 -19.59 12.41 9.17
C ILE A 388 -19.99 12.54 10.65
N ALA A 389 -21.23 12.95 10.93
CA ALA A 389 -21.72 13.07 12.30
C ALA A 389 -21.76 11.72 13.02
N LYS A 390 -22.17 10.63 12.33
CA LYS A 390 -22.14 9.26 12.87
C LYS A 390 -20.70 8.80 13.16
N VAL A 391 -19.78 8.99 12.22
CA VAL A 391 -18.35 8.62 12.41
C VAL A 391 -17.78 9.36 13.62
N ARG A 392 -18.00 10.68 13.71
CA ARG A 392 -17.55 11.48 14.86
C ARG A 392 -18.12 10.95 16.18
N GLN A 393 -19.39 10.59 16.23
CA GLN A 393 -20.02 10.03 17.43
C GLN A 393 -19.34 8.71 17.85
N VAL A 394 -19.05 7.83 16.89
CA VAL A 394 -18.35 6.55 17.17
C VAL A 394 -16.98 6.81 17.79
N LEU A 395 -16.20 7.71 17.20
CA LEU A 395 -14.85 8.00 17.67
C LEU A 395 -14.84 8.70 19.04
N ASP A 396 -15.69 9.69 19.23
CA ASP A 396 -15.80 10.41 20.50
C ASP A 396 -16.25 9.45 21.63
N ASN A 397 -17.19 8.53 21.36
CA ASN A 397 -17.65 7.52 22.33
C ASN A 397 -16.57 6.48 22.70
N ASN A 398 -15.59 6.25 21.82
CA ASN A 398 -14.47 5.31 22.04
C ASN A 398 -13.17 6.04 22.42
N GLU A 399 -13.23 7.33 22.70
CA GLU A 399 -12.08 8.17 23.08
C GLU A 399 -10.91 8.05 22.08
N VAL A 400 -11.23 7.99 20.78
CA VAL A 400 -10.23 7.94 19.71
C VAL A 400 -9.83 9.36 19.31
N GLY A 401 -8.53 9.61 19.26
CA GLY A 401 -7.99 10.86 18.72
C GLY A 401 -8.20 10.95 17.21
N PHE A 402 -8.80 12.04 16.73
CA PHE A 402 -8.97 12.28 15.30
C PHE A 402 -8.91 13.76 14.96
N GLN A 403 -8.65 14.05 13.70
CA GLN A 403 -8.59 15.39 13.14
C GLN A 403 -9.23 15.41 11.74
N THR A 404 -9.46 16.61 11.20
CA THR A 404 -9.95 16.79 9.83
C THR A 404 -8.94 17.61 9.04
N ALA A 405 -8.75 17.27 7.77
CA ALA A 405 -7.80 17.93 6.90
C ALA A 405 -8.29 18.02 5.45
N GLU A 406 -7.62 18.85 4.69
CA GLU A 406 -7.61 18.88 3.23
C GLU A 406 -6.16 18.64 2.76
N MET A 407 -5.99 18.09 1.56
CA MET A 407 -4.67 17.84 0.99
C MET A 407 -4.09 19.14 0.41
N GLY A 408 -3.33 19.85 1.23
CA GLY A 408 -2.69 21.10 0.85
C GLY A 408 -3.64 22.30 0.72
N ARG A 409 -3.10 23.37 0.16
CA ARG A 409 -3.83 24.63 -0.07
C ARG A 409 -4.68 24.52 -1.34
N VAL A 410 -5.87 25.16 -1.38
CA VAL A 410 -6.73 25.28 -2.57
C VAL A 410 -5.90 25.70 -3.80
N ASP A 411 -6.17 25.11 -4.93
CA ASP A 411 -5.48 25.23 -6.22
C ASP A 411 -4.06 24.62 -6.27
N LEU A 412 -3.48 24.22 -5.16
CA LEU A 412 -2.15 23.62 -5.09
C LEU A 412 -2.18 22.12 -4.82
N GLY A 413 -3.06 21.67 -3.93
CA GLY A 413 -3.19 20.28 -3.51
C GLY A 413 -4.41 19.58 -4.10
N GLY A 414 -4.51 18.30 -3.82
CA GLY A 414 -5.61 17.43 -4.20
C GLY A 414 -5.15 16.22 -5.01
N GLY A 415 -5.81 15.09 -4.80
CA GLY A 415 -5.59 13.81 -5.49
C GLY A 415 -6.85 12.97 -5.48
N GLY A 416 -6.92 11.94 -6.30
CA GLY A 416 -7.96 10.92 -6.24
C GLY A 416 -7.65 9.90 -5.15
N THR A 417 -8.66 9.15 -4.72
CA THR A 417 -8.55 8.00 -3.83
C THR A 417 -9.59 6.96 -4.27
N ILE A 418 -9.59 5.78 -3.69
CA ILE A 418 -10.62 4.76 -3.99
C ILE A 418 -12.03 5.13 -3.50
N ALA A 419 -12.18 6.18 -2.70
CA ALA A 419 -13.46 6.58 -2.10
C ALA A 419 -14.58 6.84 -3.11
N TYR A 420 -14.30 7.59 -4.19
CA TYR A 420 -15.31 7.90 -5.20
C TYR A 420 -15.77 6.66 -5.97
N ILE A 421 -14.90 5.67 -6.13
CA ILE A 421 -15.22 4.42 -6.81
C ILE A 421 -16.24 3.63 -5.99
N MET A 422 -15.99 3.49 -4.70
CA MET A 422 -16.90 2.80 -3.78
C MET A 422 -18.22 3.57 -3.59
N ALA A 423 -18.17 4.90 -3.59
CA ALA A 423 -19.37 5.74 -3.54
C ALA A 423 -20.31 5.52 -4.74
N ASN A 424 -19.84 5.04 -5.90
CA ASN A 424 -20.66 4.70 -7.05
C ASN A 424 -21.69 3.59 -6.77
N TYR A 425 -21.46 2.75 -5.75
CA TYR A 425 -22.44 1.78 -5.28
C TYR A 425 -23.57 2.40 -4.46
N GLY A 426 -23.51 3.71 -4.18
CA GLY A 426 -24.49 4.45 -3.39
C GLY A 426 -24.30 4.29 -1.87
N MET A 427 -23.20 3.72 -1.41
CA MET A 427 -22.87 3.63 0.01
C MET A 427 -22.34 4.95 0.58
N ASN A 428 -22.35 5.07 1.89
CA ASN A 428 -21.74 6.21 2.58
C ASN A 428 -20.22 5.96 2.75
N VAL A 429 -19.42 6.83 2.16
CA VAL A 429 -17.95 6.74 2.18
C VAL A 429 -17.37 8.05 2.70
N ILE A 430 -16.30 7.98 3.48
CA ILE A 430 -15.44 9.10 3.84
C ILE A 430 -13.98 8.68 3.74
N ASP A 431 -13.14 9.58 3.25
CA ASP A 431 -11.69 9.40 3.24
C ASP A 431 -11.14 9.53 4.66
N SER A 432 -10.31 8.56 5.07
CA SER A 432 -9.69 8.55 6.39
C SER A 432 -8.28 7.99 6.28
N GLY A 433 -7.35 8.39 7.15
CA GLY A 433 -6.00 7.82 7.10
C GLY A 433 -5.05 8.40 8.12
N VAL A 434 -3.78 8.16 7.89
CA VAL A 434 -2.68 8.58 8.76
C VAL A 434 -1.93 9.74 8.14
N ALA A 435 -1.55 10.72 8.95
CA ALA A 435 -0.72 11.82 8.50
C ALA A 435 0.70 11.32 8.16
N VAL A 436 1.22 11.68 6.98
CA VAL A 436 2.53 11.27 6.50
C VAL A 436 3.35 12.46 6.01
N LEU A 437 4.65 12.46 6.29
CA LEU A 437 5.64 13.36 5.68
C LEU A 437 6.39 12.64 4.58
N SER A 438 6.82 13.39 3.57
CA SER A 438 7.57 12.87 2.42
C SER A 438 6.82 11.79 1.63
N MET A 439 5.47 11.92 1.53
CA MET A 439 4.62 11.05 0.70
C MET A 439 5.23 10.80 -0.67
N HIS A 440 5.20 9.55 -1.16
CA HIS A 440 5.80 9.07 -2.41
C HIS A 440 7.34 9.13 -2.49
N ALA A 441 8.04 9.49 -1.39
CA ALA A 441 9.50 9.37 -1.35
C ALA A 441 9.92 7.91 -1.06
N PRO A 442 11.17 7.52 -1.38
CA PRO A 442 11.71 6.22 -1.00
C PRO A 442 11.60 5.91 0.50
N TYR A 443 11.58 6.93 1.33
CA TYR A 443 11.38 6.83 2.77
C TYR A 443 10.37 7.89 3.22
N GLU A 444 9.32 7.44 3.84
CA GLU A 444 8.22 8.25 4.37
C GLU A 444 8.23 8.21 5.89
N VAL A 445 7.60 9.19 6.54
CA VAL A 445 7.58 9.28 7.99
C VAL A 445 6.17 9.44 8.51
N THR A 446 5.79 8.61 9.50
CA THR A 446 4.51 8.69 10.22
C THR A 446 4.71 8.77 11.71
N SER A 447 3.74 9.32 12.45
CA SER A 447 3.74 9.33 13.91
C SER A 447 3.18 8.02 14.48
N LYS A 448 3.87 7.39 15.43
CA LYS A 448 3.38 6.20 16.15
C LYS A 448 2.02 6.45 16.82
N ALA A 449 1.79 7.67 17.33
CA ALA A 449 0.50 8.04 17.90
C ALA A 449 -0.63 7.99 16.88
N ASP A 450 -0.39 8.45 15.65
CA ASP A 450 -1.40 8.47 14.60
C ASP A 450 -1.67 7.05 14.07
N ILE A 451 -0.65 6.19 13.98
CA ILE A 451 -0.79 4.76 13.67
C ILE A 451 -1.68 4.07 14.73
N TYR A 452 -1.43 4.34 16.02
CA TYR A 452 -2.19 3.74 17.11
C TYR A 452 -3.64 4.22 17.11
N GLU A 453 -3.89 5.51 16.90
CA GLU A 453 -5.25 6.04 16.83
C GLU A 453 -6.01 5.56 15.57
N ALA A 454 -5.32 5.35 14.44
CA ALA A 454 -5.93 4.75 13.26
C ALA A 454 -6.42 3.32 13.55
N TYR A 455 -5.59 2.47 14.14
CA TYR A 455 -5.98 1.13 14.56
C TYR A 455 -7.17 1.15 15.53
N ARG A 456 -7.15 2.02 16.56
CA ARG A 456 -8.27 2.17 17.51
C ARG A 456 -9.54 2.65 16.83
N GLY A 457 -9.42 3.62 15.93
CA GLY A 457 -10.53 4.19 15.19
C GLY A 457 -11.19 3.18 14.26
N TYR A 458 -10.38 2.37 13.57
CA TYR A 458 -10.87 1.31 12.70
C TYR A 458 -11.59 0.20 13.49
N LYS A 459 -11.07 -0.20 14.64
CA LYS A 459 -11.78 -1.14 15.56
C LYS A 459 -13.12 -0.58 16.03
N ALA A 460 -13.12 0.68 16.47
CA ALA A 460 -14.34 1.36 16.92
C ALA A 460 -15.38 1.44 15.80
N PHE A 461 -14.94 1.77 14.59
CA PHE A 461 -15.81 1.85 13.41
C PHE A 461 -16.46 0.50 13.08
N LEU A 462 -15.68 -0.57 12.97
CA LEU A 462 -16.22 -1.90 12.65
C LEU A 462 -17.24 -2.37 13.69
N LYS A 463 -17.05 -2.03 14.96
CA LYS A 463 -17.89 -2.44 16.07
C LYS A 463 -19.16 -1.61 16.23
N ASP A 464 -19.05 -0.27 16.13
CA ASP A 464 -20.07 0.62 16.69
C ASP A 464 -20.82 1.47 15.66
N ILE A 465 -20.39 1.52 14.38
CA ILE A 465 -21.15 2.24 13.34
C ILE A 465 -22.46 1.48 13.01
N LYS A 466 -23.59 2.19 13.03
CA LYS A 466 -24.94 1.61 12.84
C LYS A 466 -25.76 2.36 11.81
#